data_133d8bbc3e6fd1c28bfc1524ea03b12a
#
_entry.id   133d8bbc3e6fd1c28bfc1524ea03b12a
#
_cell.length_a   1.000
_cell.length_b   1.000
_cell.length_c   1.000
_cell.angle_alpha   90.00
_cell.angle_beta   90.00
_cell.angle_gamma   90.00
#
_symmetry.space_group_name_H-M   'P 1'
#
loop_
_entity.id
_entity.type
_entity.pdbx_description
1 polymer ?
#
loop_
_entity_poly.entity_id
_entity_poly.type
_entity_poly.pdbx_seq_one_letter_code
_entity_poly.pdbx_strand_id
1 'polypeptide(L)'
;MAKPTVFIPVFPGTNCEYDSADAFERAGANTIVKVFKNMNANDIRESVDEFAKAIEQSQIIMFPGGFSAGDEPEGSAKFFATAFRNAKMTEAVNKLLNERDGLALGICNGFQALIKLGLVPYGEIRPQSAESPTSTSQPRCRVIPWHTSVFTTQMARR
;
A
#
# COMPACT_ATOMS: atom_id res chain seq x y z
N MET A 1 -20.88 -11.56 12.25
CA MET A 1 -19.46 -11.61 11.83
C MET A 1 -18.82 -10.26 12.12
N ALA A 2 -17.57 -10.22 12.59
CA ALA A 2 -16.85 -8.97 12.77
C ALA A 2 -16.60 -8.34 11.39
N LYS A 3 -16.83 -7.02 11.28
CA LYS A 3 -16.56 -6.29 10.04
C LYS A 3 -15.05 -6.10 9.89
N PRO A 4 -14.46 -6.42 8.74
CA PRO A 4 -13.04 -6.13 8.51
C PRO A 4 -12.81 -4.62 8.48
N THR A 5 -11.64 -4.20 8.92
CA THR A 5 -11.20 -2.80 8.86
C THR A 5 -10.16 -2.64 7.75
N VAL A 6 -10.32 -1.61 6.94
CA VAL A 6 -9.44 -1.27 5.82
C VAL A 6 -8.73 0.05 6.12
N PHE A 7 -7.41 0.02 6.12
CA PHE A 7 -6.61 1.23 6.21
C PHE A 7 -6.31 1.78 4.81
N ILE A 8 -6.57 3.06 4.59
CA ILE A 8 -6.35 3.77 3.33
C ILE A 8 -5.38 4.93 3.59
N PRO A 9 -4.09 4.75 3.27
CA PRO A 9 -3.08 5.81 3.37
C PRO A 9 -3.28 6.86 2.27
N VAL A 10 -3.24 8.13 2.64
CA VAL A 10 -3.37 9.26 1.71
C VAL A 10 -2.07 10.07 1.71
N PHE A 11 -1.53 10.30 0.53
CA PHE A 11 -0.33 11.13 0.30
C PHE A 11 -0.67 12.29 -0.64
N PRO A 12 0.16 13.34 -0.70
CA PRO A 12 -0.05 14.41 -1.66
C PRO A 12 -0.18 13.88 -3.09
N GLY A 13 -1.30 14.20 -3.75
CA GLY A 13 -1.63 13.72 -5.09
C GLY A 13 -2.51 12.47 -5.14
N THR A 14 -2.82 11.84 -4.02
CA THR A 14 -3.88 10.82 -3.93
C THR A 14 -5.25 11.48 -4.17
N ASN A 15 -6.11 10.87 -4.95
CA ASN A 15 -7.43 11.44 -5.26
C ASN A 15 -8.58 10.44 -5.35
N CYS A 16 -8.34 9.16 -5.06
CA CYS A 16 -9.34 8.09 -5.11
C CYS A 16 -9.57 7.45 -3.73
N GLU A 17 -9.14 8.11 -2.65
CA GLU A 17 -9.26 7.61 -1.28
C GLU A 17 -10.71 7.49 -0.83
N TYR A 18 -11.55 8.48 -1.15
CA TYR A 18 -12.96 8.48 -0.77
C TYR A 18 -13.77 7.47 -1.58
N ASP A 19 -13.52 7.35 -2.88
CA ASP A 19 -14.17 6.34 -3.73
C ASP A 19 -13.82 4.93 -3.26
N SER A 20 -12.57 4.73 -2.85
CA SER A 20 -12.09 3.48 -2.29
C SER A 20 -12.76 3.18 -0.95
N ALA A 21 -12.84 4.17 -0.06
CA ALA A 21 -13.51 4.03 1.23
C ALA A 21 -14.98 3.65 1.06
N ASP A 22 -15.71 4.38 0.21
CA ASP A 22 -17.12 4.12 -0.08
C ASP A 22 -17.35 2.72 -0.66
N ALA A 23 -16.47 2.25 -1.56
CA ALA A 23 -16.56 0.91 -2.11
C ALA A 23 -16.40 -0.18 -1.02
N PHE A 24 -15.46 -0.01 -0.10
CA PHE A 24 -15.26 -0.95 1.00
C PHE A 24 -16.39 -0.89 2.03
N GLU A 25 -16.94 0.28 2.33
CA GLU A 25 -18.07 0.45 3.24
C GLU A 25 -19.34 -0.18 2.67
N ARG A 26 -19.60 -0.02 1.37
CA ARG A 26 -20.70 -0.74 0.69
C ARG A 26 -20.52 -2.24 0.71
N ALA A 27 -19.27 -2.73 0.71
CA ALA A 27 -18.98 -4.15 0.87
C ALA A 27 -19.08 -4.63 2.34
N GLY A 28 -19.39 -3.74 3.28
CA GLY A 28 -19.59 -4.06 4.68
C GLY A 28 -18.35 -3.97 5.55
N ALA A 29 -17.26 -3.36 5.09
CA ALA A 29 -16.06 -3.11 5.87
C ALA A 29 -16.17 -1.78 6.65
N ASN A 30 -15.28 -1.60 7.63
CA ASN A 30 -14.99 -0.30 8.21
C ASN A 30 -13.76 0.29 7.53
N THR A 31 -13.68 1.62 7.39
CA THR A 31 -12.52 2.27 6.77
C THR A 31 -11.81 3.22 7.74
N ILE A 32 -10.49 3.29 7.62
CA ILE A 32 -9.62 4.25 8.31
C ILE A 32 -8.84 4.98 7.23
N VAL A 33 -9.22 6.22 6.94
CA VAL A 33 -8.52 7.10 6.01
C VAL A 33 -7.61 8.02 6.80
N LYS A 34 -6.31 8.04 6.50
CA LYS A 34 -5.33 8.89 7.18
C LYS A 34 -4.42 9.58 6.17
N VAL A 35 -4.23 10.88 6.38
CA VAL A 35 -3.34 11.71 5.55
C VAL A 35 -1.95 11.73 6.15
N PHE A 36 -0.94 11.46 5.32
CA PHE A 36 0.46 11.59 5.69
C PHE A 36 0.87 13.06 5.66
N LYS A 37 1.20 13.61 6.83
CA LYS A 37 1.68 14.98 6.98
C LYS A 37 3.21 15.00 6.86
N ASN A 38 3.75 15.88 6.04
CA ASN A 38 5.18 15.96 5.74
C ASN A 38 5.74 17.39 5.79
N MET A 39 5.07 18.29 6.51
CA MET A 39 5.49 19.71 6.60
C MET A 39 6.76 19.90 7.41
N ASN A 40 6.97 19.07 8.42
CA ASN A 40 8.15 19.11 9.30
C ASN A 40 8.48 17.72 9.84
N ALA A 41 9.62 17.59 10.53
CA ALA A 41 10.10 16.30 11.05
C ALA A 41 9.15 15.69 12.12
N ASN A 42 8.44 16.51 12.89
CA ASN A 42 7.48 16.02 13.87
C ASN A 42 6.23 15.46 13.19
N ASP A 43 5.70 16.15 12.19
CA ASP A 43 4.57 15.66 11.40
C ASP A 43 4.84 14.29 10.76
N ILE A 44 6.07 14.11 10.25
CA ILE A 44 6.50 12.84 9.66
C ILE A 44 6.49 11.73 10.72
N ARG A 45 7.05 11.99 11.92
CA ARG A 45 7.07 11.00 13.02
C ARG A 45 5.66 10.65 13.48
N GLU A 46 4.82 11.65 13.71
CA GLU A 46 3.42 11.46 14.09
C GLU A 46 2.65 10.66 13.02
N SER A 47 2.85 10.98 11.75
CA SER A 47 2.20 10.27 10.65
C SER A 47 2.64 8.81 10.57
N VAL A 48 3.93 8.53 10.76
CA VAL A 48 4.44 7.15 10.82
C VAL A 48 3.80 6.38 11.97
N ASP A 49 3.69 7.01 13.15
CA ASP A 49 3.08 6.39 14.32
C ASP A 49 1.57 6.16 14.15
N GLU A 50 0.87 7.13 13.59
CA GLU A 50 -0.57 6.99 13.29
C GLU A 50 -0.84 5.92 12.23
N PHE A 51 -0.02 5.85 11.19
CA PHE A 51 -0.15 4.85 10.14
C PHE A 51 0.14 3.45 10.67
N ALA A 52 1.22 3.28 11.45
CA ALA A 52 1.53 1.98 12.07
C ALA A 52 0.37 1.49 12.94
N LYS A 53 -0.21 2.35 13.77
CA LYS A 53 -1.39 2.02 14.59
C LYS A 53 -2.62 1.67 13.72
N ALA A 54 -2.84 2.40 12.62
CA ALA A 54 -3.94 2.10 11.71
C ALA A 54 -3.76 0.74 11.04
N ILE A 55 -2.53 0.39 10.64
CA ILE A 55 -2.20 -0.94 10.08
C ILE A 55 -2.44 -2.04 11.12
N GLU A 56 -2.03 -1.83 12.38
CA GLU A 56 -2.25 -2.79 13.46
C GLU A 56 -3.74 -3.09 13.71
N GLN A 57 -4.61 -2.09 13.53
CA GLN A 57 -6.06 -2.21 13.72
C GLN A 57 -6.78 -2.77 12.50
N SER A 58 -6.11 -2.85 11.35
CA SER A 58 -6.72 -3.21 10.07
C SER A 58 -6.42 -4.66 9.67
N GLN A 59 -7.28 -5.22 8.83
CA GLN A 59 -7.11 -6.50 8.15
C GLN A 59 -6.68 -6.31 6.69
N ILE A 60 -6.91 -5.11 6.16
CA ILE A 60 -6.62 -4.79 4.76
C ILE A 60 -5.91 -3.44 4.71
N ILE A 61 -4.87 -3.33 3.87
CA ILE A 61 -4.32 -2.04 3.45
C ILE A 61 -4.72 -1.80 2.00
N MET A 62 -5.34 -0.65 1.72
CA MET A 62 -5.71 -0.23 0.38
C MET A 62 -4.85 0.95 -0.06
N PHE A 63 -3.99 0.75 -1.06
CA PHE A 63 -3.21 1.81 -1.70
C PHE A 63 -4.03 2.41 -2.84
N PRO A 64 -4.57 3.64 -2.68
CA PRO A 64 -5.42 4.25 -3.69
C PRO A 64 -4.62 4.74 -4.90
N GLY A 65 -5.36 5.06 -5.95
CA GLY A 65 -4.83 5.69 -7.14
C GLY A 65 -4.64 7.20 -7.00
N GLY A 66 -4.27 7.83 -8.08
CA GLY A 66 -4.01 9.25 -8.21
C GLY A 66 -2.64 9.53 -8.83
N PHE A 67 -2.28 10.79 -8.89
CA PHE A 67 -0.97 11.24 -9.36
C PHE A 67 -0.20 11.77 -8.15
N SER A 68 0.76 11.03 -7.64
CA SER A 68 1.58 11.55 -6.55
C SER A 68 2.51 12.65 -7.07
N ALA A 69 2.58 13.75 -6.32
CA ALA A 69 3.53 14.81 -6.61
C ALA A 69 4.95 14.22 -6.57
N GLY A 70 5.74 14.41 -7.65
CA GLY A 70 7.09 13.90 -7.76
C GLY A 70 7.20 12.49 -8.37
N ASP A 71 6.20 12.06 -9.14
CA ASP A 71 6.29 10.82 -9.92
C ASP A 71 7.39 10.89 -11.00
N GLU A 72 7.75 12.07 -11.45
CA GLU A 72 8.82 12.32 -12.40
C GLU A 72 10.06 12.93 -11.71
N PRO A 73 11.29 12.60 -12.14
CA PRO A 73 11.65 11.64 -13.20
C PRO A 73 11.82 10.18 -12.72
N GLU A 74 11.66 9.92 -11.44
CA GLU A 74 11.99 8.62 -10.81
C GLU A 74 10.81 7.63 -10.81
N GLY A 75 9.73 7.98 -11.51
CA GLY A 75 8.55 7.13 -11.67
C GLY A 75 7.56 7.19 -10.51
N SER A 76 6.43 6.55 -10.72
CA SER A 76 5.22 6.61 -9.90
C SER A 76 5.40 6.10 -8.47
N ALA A 77 4.52 6.53 -7.57
CA ALA A 77 4.43 6.05 -6.19
C ALA A 77 5.64 6.31 -5.28
N LYS A 78 6.42 7.35 -5.56
CA LYS A 78 7.64 7.68 -4.80
C LYS A 78 7.35 7.92 -3.31
N PHE A 79 6.30 8.69 -2.98
CA PHE A 79 5.95 8.98 -1.60
C PHE A 79 5.53 7.74 -0.82
N PHE A 80 4.70 6.90 -1.42
CA PHE A 80 4.32 5.60 -0.83
C PHE A 80 5.56 4.76 -0.54
N ALA A 81 6.42 4.60 -1.54
CA ALA A 81 7.62 3.77 -1.41
C ALA A 81 8.57 4.29 -0.33
N THR A 82 8.76 5.61 -0.24
CA THR A 82 9.64 6.21 0.76
C THR A 82 9.07 6.05 2.18
N ALA A 83 7.79 6.36 2.38
CA ALA A 83 7.16 6.29 3.70
C ALA A 83 7.09 4.83 4.21
N PHE A 84 6.64 3.90 3.37
CA PHE A 84 6.48 2.49 3.77
C PHE A 84 7.79 1.72 3.94
N ARG A 85 8.93 2.26 3.49
CA ARG A 85 10.26 1.73 3.81
C ARG A 85 10.79 2.17 5.18
N ASN A 86 10.08 3.01 5.91
CA ASN A 86 10.40 3.26 7.32
C ASN A 86 10.29 1.95 8.10
N ALA A 87 11.24 1.69 8.99
CA ALA A 87 11.34 0.41 9.73
C ALA A 87 10.02 0.06 10.46
N LYS A 88 9.39 1.04 11.12
CA LYS A 88 8.14 0.85 11.85
C LYS A 88 6.97 0.49 10.93
N MET A 89 6.88 1.16 9.78
CA MET A 89 5.88 0.87 8.76
C MET A 89 6.10 -0.51 8.13
N THR A 90 7.34 -0.82 7.78
CA THR A 90 7.72 -2.13 7.24
C THR A 90 7.35 -3.26 8.19
N GLU A 91 7.65 -3.11 9.50
CA GLU A 91 7.31 -4.08 10.52
C GLU A 91 5.79 -4.28 10.63
N ALA A 92 5.02 -3.18 10.69
CA ALA A 92 3.57 -3.24 10.78
C ALA A 92 2.93 -3.95 9.56
N VAL A 93 3.41 -3.65 8.35
CA VAL A 93 2.94 -4.32 7.12
C VAL A 93 3.31 -5.80 7.11
N ASN A 94 4.53 -6.14 7.49
CA ASN A 94 4.97 -7.54 7.54
C ASN A 94 4.15 -8.34 8.56
N LYS A 95 3.88 -7.79 9.74
CA LYS A 95 2.99 -8.41 10.73
C LYS A 95 1.58 -8.62 10.18
N LEU A 96 1.04 -7.60 9.50
CA LEU A 96 -0.28 -7.72 8.90
C LEU A 96 -0.35 -8.86 7.89
N LEU A 97 0.61 -8.92 6.94
CA LEU A 97 0.57 -9.86 5.82
C LEU A 97 1.01 -11.28 6.19
N ASN A 98 2.03 -11.42 7.05
CA ASN A 98 2.65 -12.71 7.31
C ASN A 98 2.18 -13.38 8.61
N GLU A 99 1.76 -12.60 9.63
CA GLU A 99 1.36 -13.14 10.92
C GLU A 99 -0.16 -13.11 11.12
N ARG A 100 -0.84 -12.08 10.59
CA ARG A 100 -2.27 -11.85 10.79
C ARG A 100 -3.14 -12.23 9.60
N ASP A 101 -2.57 -12.82 8.56
CA ASP A 101 -3.27 -13.23 7.33
C ASP A 101 -4.03 -12.07 6.65
N GLY A 102 -3.47 -10.86 6.75
CA GLY A 102 -4.08 -9.66 6.17
C GLY A 102 -3.84 -9.54 4.67
N LEU A 103 -4.44 -8.53 4.07
CA LEU A 103 -4.41 -8.30 2.64
C LEU A 103 -3.84 -6.91 2.30
N ALA A 104 -3.20 -6.80 1.14
CA ALA A 104 -2.85 -5.52 0.52
C ALA A 104 -3.48 -5.43 -0.87
N LEU A 105 -4.15 -4.32 -1.14
CA LEU A 105 -4.73 -4.00 -2.43
C LEU A 105 -4.12 -2.69 -2.94
N GLY A 106 -3.79 -2.64 -4.22
CA GLY A 106 -3.33 -1.41 -4.87
C GLY A 106 -4.01 -1.19 -6.20
N ILE A 107 -4.46 0.03 -6.46
CA ILE A 107 -5.11 0.41 -7.72
C ILE A 107 -4.29 1.50 -8.39
N CYS A 108 -3.99 1.36 -9.70
CA CYS A 108 -3.26 2.33 -10.50
C CYS A 108 -1.91 2.71 -9.86
N ASN A 109 -1.73 3.94 -9.39
CA ASN A 109 -0.52 4.38 -8.67
C ASN A 109 -0.26 3.53 -7.41
N GLY A 110 -1.31 3.15 -6.69
CA GLY A 110 -1.19 2.24 -5.55
C GLY A 110 -0.65 0.85 -5.92
N PHE A 111 -1.02 0.32 -7.09
CA PHE A 111 -0.42 -0.92 -7.59
C PHE A 111 1.06 -0.75 -7.93
N GLN A 112 1.43 0.38 -8.52
CA GLN A 112 2.83 0.73 -8.75
C GLN A 112 3.62 0.84 -7.44
N ALA A 113 2.98 1.34 -6.37
CA ALA A 113 3.56 1.33 -5.03
C ALA A 113 3.84 -0.08 -4.52
N LEU A 114 2.90 -1.01 -4.68
CA LEU A 114 3.08 -2.41 -4.28
C LEU A 114 4.25 -3.07 -5.02
N ILE A 115 4.40 -2.80 -6.32
CA ILE A 115 5.54 -3.29 -7.10
C ILE A 115 6.85 -2.69 -6.56
N LYS A 116 6.91 -1.37 -6.40
CA LYS A 116 8.10 -0.64 -5.95
C LYS A 116 8.55 -1.02 -4.54
N LEU A 117 7.61 -1.32 -3.66
CA LEU A 117 7.87 -1.82 -2.32
C LEU A 117 8.38 -3.27 -2.31
N GLY A 118 8.11 -4.04 -3.35
CA GLY A 118 8.44 -5.45 -3.42
C GLY A 118 7.30 -6.37 -2.97
N LEU A 119 6.16 -5.81 -2.54
CA LEU A 119 5.04 -6.59 -2.02
C LEU A 119 4.42 -7.53 -3.06
N VAL A 120 4.26 -7.08 -4.30
CA VAL A 120 3.74 -7.93 -5.38
C VAL A 120 4.76 -9.00 -5.81
N PRO A 121 6.03 -8.65 -6.11
CA PRO A 121 6.97 -9.66 -6.60
C PRO A 121 7.52 -10.59 -5.50
N TYR A 122 7.61 -10.14 -4.25
CA TYR A 122 8.31 -10.87 -3.19
C TYR A 122 7.44 -11.18 -1.95
N GLY A 123 6.30 -10.53 -1.80
CA GLY A 123 5.45 -10.65 -0.60
C GLY A 123 5.96 -9.90 0.64
N GLU A 124 7.04 -9.14 0.50
CA GLU A 124 7.67 -8.37 1.59
C GLU A 124 8.20 -7.04 1.10
N ILE A 125 8.30 -6.07 2.01
CA ILE A 125 8.92 -4.77 1.70
C ILE A 125 10.44 -4.95 1.68
N ARG A 126 11.06 -4.59 0.54
CA ARG A 126 12.51 -4.64 0.34
C ARG A 126 13.13 -3.27 0.18
N PRO A 127 14.40 -3.09 0.62
CA PRO A 127 15.16 -1.89 0.30
C PRO A 127 15.27 -1.71 -1.23
N GLN A 128 15.35 -0.47 -1.68
CA GLN A 128 15.56 -0.19 -3.10
C GLN A 128 16.99 -0.53 -3.49
N SER A 129 17.14 -1.35 -4.52
CA SER A 129 18.40 -1.65 -5.19
C SER A 129 18.30 -1.30 -6.68
N ALA A 130 19.40 -1.31 -7.40
CA ALA A 130 19.40 -1.11 -8.86
C ALA A 130 18.57 -2.18 -9.60
N GLU A 131 18.34 -3.33 -8.96
CA GLU A 131 17.55 -4.45 -9.48
C GLU A 131 16.10 -4.43 -9.01
N SER A 132 15.70 -3.42 -8.22
CA SER A 132 14.34 -3.32 -7.72
C SER A 132 13.36 -3.14 -8.88
N PRO A 133 12.23 -3.86 -8.90
CA PRO A 133 11.23 -3.73 -9.94
C PRO A 133 10.75 -2.28 -10.05
N THR A 134 10.72 -1.76 -11.26
CA THR A 134 10.08 -0.48 -11.57
C THR A 134 8.77 -0.76 -12.31
N SER A 135 7.87 0.19 -12.36
CA SER A 135 6.61 0.06 -13.11
C SER A 135 6.83 -0.20 -14.61
N THR A 136 8.03 0.09 -15.12
CA THR A 136 8.46 -0.15 -16.50
C THR A 136 9.23 -1.47 -16.69
N SER A 137 9.82 -2.03 -15.63
CA SER A 137 10.39 -3.36 -15.68
C SER A 137 9.26 -4.38 -15.52
N GLN A 138 9.01 -5.20 -16.54
CA GLN A 138 8.06 -6.32 -16.39
C GLN A 138 8.54 -7.20 -15.22
N PRO A 139 7.83 -7.24 -14.10
CA PRO A 139 8.11 -8.26 -13.11
C PRO A 139 7.86 -9.60 -13.79
N ARG A 140 8.73 -10.59 -13.55
CA ARG A 140 8.40 -11.99 -13.87
C ARG A 140 7.30 -12.48 -12.94
N CYS A 141 6.21 -11.71 -12.86
CA CYS A 141 5.00 -12.16 -12.21
C CYS A 141 4.40 -13.23 -13.11
N ARG A 142 4.18 -14.40 -12.55
CA ARG A 142 3.29 -15.38 -13.17
C ARG A 142 1.91 -14.71 -13.27
N VAL A 143 1.65 -14.10 -14.42
CA VAL A 143 0.34 -13.53 -14.71
C VAL A 143 -0.63 -14.70 -14.80
N ILE A 144 -1.52 -14.81 -13.83
CA ILE A 144 -2.70 -15.66 -13.98
C ILE A 144 -3.61 -14.97 -14.99
N PRO A 145 -4.10 -15.67 -16.02
CA PRO A 145 -4.95 -15.07 -17.04
C PRO A 145 -6.16 -14.40 -16.41
N TRP A 146 -6.41 -13.18 -16.82
CA TRP A 146 -7.46 -12.30 -16.34
C TRP A 146 -8.87 -12.87 -16.54
N HIS A 147 -9.57 -13.07 -15.46
CA HIS A 147 -11.00 -12.83 -15.42
C HIS A 147 -11.24 -11.93 -14.21
N THR A 148 -11.48 -10.64 -14.50
CA THR A 148 -11.93 -9.60 -13.57
C THR A 148 -10.97 -9.26 -12.41
N SER A 149 -10.25 -8.22 -12.62
CA SER A 149 -9.38 -7.36 -11.83
C SER A 149 -9.65 -7.26 -10.31
N VAL A 150 -9.19 -8.23 -9.55
CA VAL A 150 -8.87 -8.04 -8.14
C VAL A 150 -7.51 -8.69 -7.93
N PHE A 151 -6.44 -7.89 -7.84
CA PHE A 151 -5.14 -8.37 -7.38
C PHE A 151 -5.16 -8.48 -5.86
N THR A 152 -5.50 -9.63 -5.38
CA THR A 152 -5.28 -10.00 -3.98
C THR A 152 -3.88 -10.60 -3.89
N THR A 153 -3.07 -10.12 -2.97
CA THR A 153 -1.74 -10.65 -2.66
C THR A 153 -1.86 -12.00 -1.93
N GLN A 154 -2.55 -12.95 -2.53
CA GLN A 154 -2.64 -14.30 -2.00
C GLN A 154 -1.54 -15.23 -2.54
N MET A 155 -0.48 -14.68 -3.17
CA MET A 155 0.56 -15.47 -3.84
C MET A 155 1.92 -15.48 -3.14
N ALA A 156 2.01 -15.12 -1.89
CA ALA A 156 3.23 -15.31 -1.11
C ALA A 156 3.11 -16.47 -0.13
N ARG A 157 2.39 -17.55 -0.49
CA ARG A 157 2.50 -18.83 0.24
C ARG A 157 3.15 -19.85 -0.67
N ARG A 158 4.51 -19.87 -0.69
CA ARG A 158 5.44 -21.03 -0.64
C ARG A 158 6.85 -20.59 -0.90
#